data_76c30a7f7fab4af46421c958459b52b4
#
_entry.id   76c30a7f7fab4af46421c958459b52b4
#
_cell.length_a   1.000
_cell.length_b   1.000
_cell.length_c   1.000
_cell.angle_alpha   90.00
_cell.angle_beta   90.00
_cell.angle_gamma   90.00
#
_symmetry.space_group_name_H-M   'P 1'
#
loop_
_entity.id
_entity.type
_entity.pdbx_description
1 polymer ?
#
loop_
_entity_poly.entity_id
_entity_poly.type
_entity_poly.pdbx_seq_one_letter_code
_entity_poly.pdbx_strand_id
1 'polypeptide(L)'
;MKLHLKQIPSQGLHLSGEEDCPIQELASEEIRCAGPLQYDIDVGVADGGLWANGSLSQPVELRCVSCLQKFVHEIRVPAFAVHTELHGPETVDLTPFMREDLLLNLPVHPHCDRDGDRVCKARQVQTEEQNARRKSDWSALDKLKL
;
A
#
# COMPACT_ATOMS: atom_id res chain seq x y z
N MET A 1 -4.65 7.00 -15.10
CA MET A 1 -5.94 6.59 -15.72
C MET A 1 -6.81 7.82 -15.98
N LYS A 2 -7.04 8.10 -17.24
CA LYS A 2 -7.91 9.21 -17.66
C LYS A 2 -9.25 8.67 -18.15
N LEU A 3 -10.34 9.22 -17.66
CA LEU A 3 -11.69 8.83 -18.03
C LEU A 3 -12.33 9.93 -18.86
N HIS A 4 -12.92 9.55 -19.99
CA HIS A 4 -13.76 10.45 -20.78
C HIS A 4 -15.21 10.33 -20.32
N LEU A 5 -15.78 11.45 -19.88
CA LEU A 5 -17.14 11.49 -19.34
C LEU A 5 -18.19 11.01 -20.33
N LYS A 6 -17.97 11.26 -21.62
CA LYS A 6 -18.87 10.80 -22.68
C LYS A 6 -18.93 9.29 -22.86
N GLN A 7 -17.90 8.58 -22.37
CA GLN A 7 -17.83 7.13 -22.46
C GLN A 7 -18.51 6.43 -21.27
N ILE A 8 -18.87 7.20 -20.23
CA ILE A 8 -19.52 6.68 -19.05
C ILE A 8 -21.04 6.70 -19.25
N PRO A 9 -21.70 5.53 -19.32
CA PRO A 9 -23.16 5.49 -19.43
C PRO A 9 -23.83 5.94 -18.13
N SER A 10 -25.11 6.30 -18.21
CA SER A 10 -25.90 6.70 -17.04
C SER A 10 -26.02 5.60 -15.97
N GLN A 11 -25.83 4.35 -16.37
CA GLN A 11 -25.86 3.18 -15.49
C GLN A 11 -24.55 2.94 -14.73
N GLY A 12 -23.49 3.69 -15.06
CA GLY A 12 -22.16 3.44 -14.59
C GLY A 12 -21.37 2.51 -15.52
N LEU A 13 -20.07 2.43 -15.31
CA LEU A 13 -19.15 1.64 -16.12
C LEU A 13 -18.22 0.86 -15.20
N HIS A 14 -18.08 -0.43 -15.45
CA HIS A 14 -17.11 -1.27 -14.76
C HIS A 14 -15.80 -1.30 -15.54
N LEU A 15 -14.70 -0.97 -14.87
CA LEU A 15 -13.37 -0.96 -15.44
C LEU A 15 -12.45 -1.89 -14.64
N SER A 16 -11.77 -2.78 -15.33
CA SER A 16 -10.73 -3.61 -14.74
C SER A 16 -9.56 -3.73 -15.70
N GLY A 17 -8.36 -3.77 -15.16
CA GLY A 17 -7.16 -3.87 -15.97
C GLY A 17 -5.91 -3.49 -15.22
N GLU A 18 -4.91 -3.09 -15.98
CA GLU A 18 -3.60 -2.69 -15.48
C GLU A 18 -3.22 -1.30 -15.99
N GLU A 19 -2.59 -0.53 -15.13
CA GLU A 19 -2.05 0.79 -15.43
C GLU A 19 -0.59 0.86 -14.99
N ASP A 20 0.14 1.82 -15.53
CA ASP A 20 1.49 2.10 -15.06
C ASP A 20 1.45 2.50 -13.57
N CYS A 21 2.49 2.13 -12.85
CA CYS A 21 2.60 2.42 -11.43
C CYS A 21 2.50 3.94 -11.17
N PRO A 22 1.49 4.42 -10.43
CA PRO A 22 1.28 5.85 -10.22
C PRO A 22 2.29 6.48 -9.27
N ILE A 23 3.05 5.68 -8.53
CA ILE A 23 4.09 6.14 -7.60
C ILE A 23 5.51 6.03 -8.18
N GLN A 24 5.64 5.75 -9.47
CA GLN A 24 6.94 5.59 -10.12
C GLN A 24 7.82 6.85 -10.02
N GLU A 25 7.22 8.02 -10.06
CA GLU A 25 7.92 9.30 -9.92
C GLU A 25 8.50 9.52 -8.52
N LEU A 26 7.95 8.82 -7.52
CA LEU A 26 8.41 8.85 -6.14
C LEU A 26 9.41 7.74 -5.82
N ALA A 27 9.82 6.98 -6.84
CA ALA A 27 10.76 5.87 -6.67
C ALA A 27 12.07 6.36 -6.03
N SER A 28 12.44 5.71 -4.94
CA SER A 28 13.66 5.94 -4.18
C SER A 28 14.38 4.60 -3.97
N GLU A 29 15.50 4.62 -3.28
CA GLU A 29 16.16 3.37 -2.89
C GLU A 29 15.32 2.52 -1.94
N GLU A 30 14.38 3.13 -1.25
CA GLU A 30 13.51 2.47 -0.26
C GLU A 30 12.22 1.94 -0.84
N ILE A 31 11.70 2.58 -1.90
CA ILE A 31 10.41 2.23 -2.53
C ILE A 31 10.57 2.21 -4.05
N ARG A 32 10.22 1.09 -4.68
CA ARG A 32 10.21 0.96 -6.14
C ARG A 32 8.98 0.18 -6.57
N CYS A 33 8.46 0.51 -7.75
CA CYS A 33 7.40 -0.29 -8.36
C CYS A 33 7.95 -1.65 -8.80
N ALA A 34 7.27 -2.73 -8.39
CA ALA A 34 7.63 -4.10 -8.78
C ALA A 34 6.78 -4.64 -9.93
N GLY A 35 5.76 -3.90 -10.36
CA GLY A 35 4.86 -4.28 -11.42
C GLY A 35 3.79 -3.21 -11.66
N PRO A 36 2.84 -3.47 -12.57
CA PRO A 36 1.77 -2.53 -12.87
C PRO A 36 0.74 -2.47 -11.74
N LEU A 37 0.02 -1.35 -11.69
CA LEU A 37 -1.17 -1.21 -10.85
C LEU A 37 -2.31 -2.03 -11.45
N GLN A 38 -2.88 -2.92 -10.68
CA GLN A 38 -4.12 -3.63 -11.03
C GLN A 38 -5.30 -2.90 -10.39
N TYR A 39 -6.34 -2.69 -11.16
CA TYR A 39 -7.55 -2.04 -10.70
C TYR A 39 -8.81 -2.81 -11.12
N ASP A 40 -9.80 -2.73 -10.26
CA ASP A 40 -11.14 -3.25 -10.49
C ASP A 40 -12.10 -2.24 -9.85
N ILE A 41 -12.66 -1.34 -10.69
CA ILE A 41 -13.44 -0.20 -10.22
C ILE A 41 -14.73 -0.02 -11.01
N ASP A 42 -15.76 0.46 -10.32
CA ASP A 42 -16.99 0.95 -10.93
C ASP A 42 -16.98 2.47 -10.90
N VAL A 43 -17.29 3.08 -12.02
CA VAL A 43 -17.34 4.53 -12.17
C VAL A 43 -18.69 4.97 -12.66
N GLY A 44 -19.11 6.17 -12.27
CA GLY A 44 -20.35 6.75 -12.73
C GLY A 44 -20.40 8.25 -12.51
N VAL A 45 -21.36 8.86 -13.16
CA VAL A 45 -21.64 10.30 -13.04
C VAL A 45 -23.01 10.50 -12.41
N ALA A 46 -23.07 11.26 -11.33
CA ALA A 46 -24.31 11.59 -10.64
C ALA A 46 -24.21 12.96 -9.99
N ASP A 47 -25.29 13.75 -10.08
CA ASP A 47 -25.42 15.07 -9.42
C ASP A 47 -24.28 16.06 -9.75
N GLY A 48 -23.80 16.06 -10.99
CA GLY A 48 -22.71 16.92 -11.43
C GLY A 48 -21.33 16.50 -10.94
N GLY A 49 -21.19 15.29 -10.41
CA GLY A 49 -19.94 14.71 -9.91
C GLY A 49 -19.62 13.35 -10.52
N LEU A 50 -18.35 13.00 -10.49
CA LEU A 50 -17.86 11.66 -10.80
C LEU A 50 -17.65 10.89 -9.50
N TRP A 51 -18.16 9.67 -9.44
CA TRP A 51 -17.85 8.72 -8.38
C TRP A 51 -17.11 7.52 -8.95
N ALA A 52 -16.20 6.97 -8.15
CA ALA A 52 -15.48 5.73 -8.47
C ALA A 52 -15.30 4.90 -7.22
N ASN A 53 -15.64 3.63 -7.28
CA ASN A 53 -15.52 2.69 -6.18
C ASN A 53 -14.92 1.38 -6.65
N GLY A 54 -14.10 0.75 -5.84
CA GLY A 54 -13.56 -0.56 -6.18
C GLY A 54 -12.33 -0.93 -5.37
N SER A 55 -11.43 -1.66 -5.99
CA SER A 55 -10.20 -2.12 -5.36
C SER A 55 -8.99 -1.85 -6.23
N LEU A 56 -7.86 -1.64 -5.58
CA LEU A 56 -6.56 -1.45 -6.21
C LEU A 56 -5.56 -2.44 -5.62
N SER A 57 -4.60 -2.87 -6.42
CA SER A 57 -3.48 -3.71 -6.01
C SER A 57 -2.21 -3.26 -6.73
N GLN A 58 -1.17 -2.94 -5.98
CA GLN A 58 0.11 -2.46 -6.51
C GLN A 58 1.26 -3.21 -5.86
N PRO A 59 2.01 -4.04 -6.61
CA PRO A 59 3.24 -4.62 -6.11
C PRO A 59 4.35 -3.57 -6.05
N VAL A 60 5.02 -3.50 -4.93
CA VAL A 60 6.16 -2.59 -4.71
C VAL A 60 7.32 -3.35 -4.08
N GLU A 61 8.53 -2.90 -4.38
CA GLU A 61 9.73 -3.37 -3.70
C GLU A 61 10.06 -2.41 -2.56
N LEU A 62 10.12 -2.95 -1.35
CA LEU A 62 10.42 -2.22 -0.13
C LEU A 62 11.70 -2.77 0.51
N ARG A 63 12.32 -1.95 1.36
CA ARG A 63 13.46 -2.36 2.16
C ARG A 63 13.00 -2.63 3.59
N CYS A 64 13.32 -3.81 4.12
CA CYS A 64 13.03 -4.14 5.51
C CYS A 64 13.82 -3.24 6.46
N VAL A 65 13.13 -2.65 7.45
CA VAL A 65 13.76 -1.76 8.42
C VAL A 65 14.68 -2.49 9.40
N SER A 66 14.51 -3.80 9.56
CA SER A 66 15.28 -4.63 10.49
C SER A 66 16.52 -5.28 9.85
N CYS A 67 16.36 -5.95 8.71
CA CYS A 67 17.45 -6.65 8.03
C CYS A 67 18.02 -5.92 6.82
N LEU A 68 17.41 -4.81 6.41
CA LEU A 68 17.79 -3.97 5.27
C LEU A 68 17.74 -4.68 3.91
N GLN A 69 17.17 -5.87 3.83
CA GLN A 69 16.96 -6.58 2.59
C GLN A 69 15.72 -6.07 1.86
N LYS A 70 15.78 -6.09 0.54
CA LYS A 70 14.64 -5.74 -0.29
C LYS A 70 13.66 -6.90 -0.37
N PHE A 71 12.38 -6.60 -0.38
CA PHE A 71 11.31 -7.58 -0.54
C PHE A 71 10.15 -6.97 -1.30
N VAL A 72 9.33 -7.81 -1.95
CA VAL A 72 8.14 -7.38 -2.67
C VAL A 72 6.94 -7.43 -1.71
N HIS A 73 6.23 -6.33 -1.65
CA HIS A 73 4.99 -6.19 -0.89
C HIS A 73 3.87 -5.75 -1.83
N GLU A 74 2.70 -6.37 -1.72
CA GLU A 74 1.53 -5.99 -2.48
C GLU A 74 0.69 -5.01 -1.65
N ILE A 75 0.60 -3.75 -2.11
CA ILE A 75 -0.29 -2.77 -1.52
C ILE A 75 -1.70 -3.10 -2.00
N ARG A 76 -2.62 -3.32 -1.08
CA ARG A 76 -4.03 -3.58 -1.38
C ARG A 76 -4.91 -2.48 -0.82
N VAL A 77 -5.74 -1.92 -1.68
CA VAL A 77 -6.76 -0.94 -1.32
C VAL A 77 -8.12 -1.59 -1.62
N PRO A 78 -8.72 -2.30 -0.65
CA PRO A 78 -9.95 -3.04 -0.92
C PRO A 78 -11.19 -2.17 -1.04
N ALA A 79 -11.14 -0.95 -0.55
CA ALA A 79 -12.26 0.00 -0.51
C ALA A 79 -11.86 1.36 -1.09
N PHE A 80 -11.32 1.35 -2.31
CA PHE A 80 -11.05 2.59 -3.04
C PHE A 80 -12.37 3.29 -3.34
N ALA A 81 -12.48 4.56 -2.95
CA ALA A 81 -13.66 5.36 -3.18
C ALA A 81 -13.26 6.81 -3.45
N VAL A 82 -13.77 7.36 -4.54
CA VAL A 82 -13.54 8.74 -4.94
C VAL A 82 -14.86 9.38 -5.32
N HIS A 83 -15.05 10.61 -4.89
CA HIS A 83 -16.11 11.49 -5.36
C HIS A 83 -15.49 12.84 -5.67
N THR A 84 -15.62 13.30 -6.91
CA THR A 84 -15.09 14.58 -7.34
C THR A 84 -16.12 15.36 -8.16
N GLU A 85 -16.17 16.65 -7.94
CA GLU A 85 -17.04 17.54 -8.73
C GLU A 85 -16.48 17.73 -10.14
N LEU A 86 -17.38 17.84 -11.11
CA LEU A 86 -17.04 18.07 -12.50
C LEU A 86 -17.04 19.57 -12.79
N HIS A 87 -15.87 20.11 -13.10
CA HIS A 87 -15.66 21.54 -13.34
C HIS A 87 -15.33 21.89 -14.80
N GLY A 88 -15.97 21.23 -15.73
CA GLY A 88 -15.91 21.60 -17.14
C GLY A 88 -15.08 20.73 -18.06
N PRO A 89 -13.91 20.12 -17.69
CA PRO A 89 -13.21 19.25 -18.60
C PRO A 89 -13.99 17.95 -18.84
N GLU A 90 -14.01 17.49 -20.08
CA GLU A 90 -14.67 16.23 -20.46
C GLU A 90 -13.89 14.99 -20.00
N THR A 91 -12.70 15.19 -19.46
CA THR A 91 -11.79 14.14 -19.02
C THR A 91 -11.44 14.32 -17.55
N VAL A 92 -11.50 13.25 -16.79
CA VAL A 92 -11.08 13.21 -15.37
C VAL A 92 -9.94 12.21 -15.22
N ASP A 93 -8.88 12.62 -14.54
CA ASP A 93 -7.73 11.75 -14.22
C ASP A 93 -7.88 11.22 -12.80
N LEU A 94 -7.98 9.89 -12.65
CA LEU A 94 -8.05 9.21 -11.36
C LEU A 94 -6.68 8.92 -10.76
N THR A 95 -5.61 9.07 -11.51
CA THR A 95 -4.25 8.75 -11.06
C THR A 95 -3.86 9.43 -9.75
N PRO A 96 -4.12 10.74 -9.54
CA PRO A 96 -3.78 11.37 -8.25
C PRO A 96 -4.49 10.73 -7.06
N PHE A 97 -5.75 10.34 -7.21
CA PHE A 97 -6.54 9.70 -6.14
C PHE A 97 -6.04 8.29 -5.85
N MET A 98 -5.70 7.53 -6.88
CA MET A 98 -5.11 6.19 -6.74
C MET A 98 -3.75 6.26 -6.04
N ARG A 99 -2.92 7.24 -6.43
CA ARG A 99 -1.61 7.49 -5.81
C ARG A 99 -1.75 7.78 -4.32
N GLU A 100 -2.67 8.66 -3.95
CA GLU A 100 -2.91 9.02 -2.55
C GLU A 100 -3.29 7.81 -1.71
N ASP A 101 -4.25 7.02 -2.17
CA ASP A 101 -4.70 5.83 -1.44
C ASP A 101 -3.61 4.76 -1.34
N LEU A 102 -2.82 4.57 -2.38
CA LEU A 102 -1.68 3.65 -2.33
C LEU A 102 -0.64 4.09 -1.31
N LEU A 103 -0.30 5.38 -1.28
CA LEU A 103 0.66 5.93 -0.33
C LEU A 103 0.18 5.84 1.11
N LEU A 104 -1.12 6.05 1.36
CA LEU A 104 -1.72 5.91 2.68
C LEU A 104 -1.72 4.46 3.19
N ASN A 105 -1.71 3.49 2.30
CA ASN A 105 -1.66 2.07 2.63
C ASN A 105 -0.25 1.47 2.66
N LEU A 106 0.78 2.28 2.42
CA LEU A 106 2.16 1.85 2.59
C LEU A 106 2.47 1.60 4.07
N PRO A 107 3.18 0.51 4.41
CA PRO A 107 3.61 0.30 5.78
C PRO A 107 4.63 1.36 6.21
N VAL A 108 4.42 1.96 7.38
CA VAL A 108 5.35 2.96 7.95
C VAL A 108 6.70 2.32 8.27
N HIS A 109 6.66 1.09 8.76
CA HIS A 109 7.85 0.28 9.07
C HIS A 109 7.76 -1.04 8.31
N PRO A 110 8.28 -1.10 7.08
CA PRO A 110 8.21 -2.34 6.31
C PRO A 110 9.09 -3.42 6.90
N HIS A 111 8.51 -4.61 7.09
CA HIS A 111 9.19 -5.82 7.56
C HIS A 111 9.03 -6.93 6.54
N CYS A 112 10.12 -7.60 6.18
CA CYS A 112 10.11 -8.64 5.15
C CYS A 112 9.35 -9.91 5.55
N ASP A 113 9.05 -10.09 6.84
CA ASP A 113 8.28 -11.22 7.37
C ASP A 113 6.80 -10.89 7.62
N ARG A 114 6.33 -9.72 7.22
CA ARG A 114 4.96 -9.25 7.49
C ARG A 114 3.89 -10.15 6.88
N ASP A 115 4.12 -10.62 5.65
CA ASP A 115 3.18 -11.45 4.91
C ASP A 115 3.29 -12.94 5.24
N GLY A 116 4.22 -13.32 6.12
CA GLY A 116 4.41 -14.69 6.57
C GLY A 116 5.18 -15.61 5.62
N ASP A 117 5.51 -15.16 4.43
CA ASP A 117 6.21 -15.94 3.41
C ASP A 117 7.72 -16.07 3.67
N ARG A 118 8.23 -15.32 4.64
CA ARG A 118 9.66 -15.15 4.82
C ARG A 118 9.95 -14.82 6.28
N VAL A 119 11.09 -15.30 6.77
CA VAL A 119 11.56 -15.01 8.13
C VAL A 119 12.63 -13.92 8.08
N CYS A 120 12.43 -12.86 8.86
CA CYS A 120 13.41 -11.77 8.97
C CYS A 120 14.59 -12.23 9.85
N LYS A 121 15.78 -12.28 9.26
CA LYS A 121 17.00 -12.71 9.96
C LYS A 121 17.34 -11.83 11.18
N ALA A 122 17.08 -10.53 11.09
CA ALA A 122 17.36 -9.61 12.20
C ALA A 122 16.42 -9.82 13.39
N ARG A 123 15.17 -10.21 13.15
CA ARG A 123 14.22 -10.53 14.23
C ARG A 123 14.57 -11.81 14.96
N GLN A 124 15.07 -12.82 14.28
CA GLN A 124 15.53 -14.05 14.92
C GLN A 124 16.66 -13.79 15.92
N VAL A 125 17.66 -13.03 15.51
CA VAL A 125 18.79 -12.66 16.38
C VAL A 125 18.33 -11.86 17.60
N GLN A 126 17.43 -10.88 17.40
CA GLN A 126 16.89 -10.08 18.50
C GLN A 126 16.09 -10.92 19.50
N THR A 127 15.32 -11.88 19.03
CA THR A 127 14.53 -12.75 19.91
C THR A 127 15.45 -13.63 20.77
N GLU A 128 16.52 -14.16 20.20
CA GLU A 128 17.50 -14.97 20.92
C GLU A 128 18.26 -14.14 21.96
N GLU A 129 18.73 -12.95 21.59
CA GLU A 129 19.40 -12.01 22.51
C GLU A 129 18.47 -11.52 23.62
N GLN A 130 17.23 -11.20 23.32
CA GLN A 130 16.25 -10.78 24.32
C GLN A 130 15.91 -11.91 25.29
N ASN A 131 15.80 -13.15 24.83
CA ASN A 131 15.57 -14.30 25.68
C ASN A 131 16.78 -14.59 26.60
N ALA A 132 17.99 -14.45 26.07
CA ALA A 132 19.21 -14.57 26.87
C ALA A 132 19.32 -13.45 27.92
N ARG A 133 19.00 -12.20 27.57
CA ARG A 133 19.00 -11.07 28.50
C ARG A 133 17.91 -11.19 29.56
N ARG A 134 16.71 -11.64 29.21
CA ARG A 134 15.62 -11.87 30.18
C ARG A 134 15.97 -12.85 31.25
N LYS A 135 16.71 -13.92 30.92
CA LYS A 135 17.19 -14.90 31.91
C LYS A 135 18.23 -14.32 32.86
N SER A 136 19.03 -13.35 32.41
CA SER A 136 20.06 -12.72 33.26
C SER A 136 19.51 -11.58 34.12
N ASP A 137 18.55 -10.80 33.64
CA ASP A 137 18.01 -9.61 34.34
C ASP A 137 17.14 -10.01 35.56
N TRP A 138 16.39 -11.08 35.45
CA TRP A 138 15.50 -11.53 36.53
C TRP A 138 16.29 -12.14 37.74
N SER A 139 17.45 -12.70 37.51
CA SER A 139 18.28 -13.22 38.58
C SER A 139 18.89 -12.13 39.48
N ALA A 140 19.04 -10.91 38.93
CA ALA A 140 19.49 -9.76 39.68
C ALA A 140 18.41 -9.21 40.62
N LEU A 141 17.14 -9.34 40.26
CA LEU A 141 16.00 -8.95 41.08
C LEU A 141 15.76 -9.86 42.27
N ASP A 142 16.06 -11.15 42.14
CA ASP A 142 15.95 -12.13 43.22
C ASP A 142 16.96 -11.88 44.37
N LYS A 143 18.02 -11.13 44.09
CA LYS A 143 19.03 -10.74 45.10
C LYS A 143 18.64 -9.47 45.86
N LEU A 144 17.63 -8.74 45.42
CA LEU A 144 17.05 -7.58 46.11
C LEU A 144 15.93 -8.04 47.05
N LYS A 145 16.31 -8.70 48.14
CA LYS A 145 15.39 -8.95 49.23
C LYS A 145 15.29 -7.69 50.07
N LEU A 146 14.16 -7.08 49.97
CA LEU A 146 13.71 -6.04 50.88
C LEU A 146 13.10 -6.72 52.12
#